data_1225bd8619dd6e0fc53f9d221c80584a
#
_entry.id   1225bd8619dd6e0fc53f9d221c80584a
#
_cell.length_a   1.000
_cell.length_b   1.000
_cell.length_c   1.000
_cell.angle_alpha   90.00
_cell.angle_beta   90.00
_cell.angle_gamma   90.00
#
_symmetry.space_group_name_H-M   'P 1'
#
loop_
_entity.id
_entity.type
_entity.pdbx_description
1 polymer ?
#
loop_
_entity_poly.entity_id
_entity_poly.type
_entity_poly.pdbx_seq_one_letter_code
_entity_poly.pdbx_strand_id
1 'polypeptide(L)'
;MGKCVRPLEGLLVVDFSTLLPGPLGTEILVQAGARVVKIERPGTGDDMREYRPRWGSSSANFALLNAGKESVSVDLKSPVAQRCIKSLIARADVVIEQFRPGVMARLGLDYESVKEINPRIVYCSISGFGQQGPKRDVAAHDLNYIAETGLLALSMGNADEPVIPPALIADIAAGTFPAVMNILLALYQRNDTGKGCYLDMAMTDALFAFHYWSIARAQASGEWPRPGGELVTGGSPRYNLYRTRDGRVVAAAPIEQKFWDNFCNVIELEDEFRRDEERPAATLQRARELIGAKDATHWTRRFAGVDCCCNVVRTLEEAMDDPHFIGRGLFDARVHGADGAQMSALPLPLAPVFRSTSETVSHVPSLGEHNRKVLGDI
;
A
#
# COMPACT_ATOMS: atom_id res chain seq x y z
N MET A 1 -24.90 -8.27 15.20
CA MET A 1 -23.67 -8.24 14.39
C MET A 1 -23.32 -9.66 13.98
N GLY A 2 -23.11 -9.95 12.69
CA GLY A 2 -22.68 -11.27 12.22
C GLY A 2 -21.27 -11.58 12.72
N LYS A 3 -20.99 -12.88 12.94
CA LYS A 3 -19.65 -13.35 13.31
C LYS A 3 -18.64 -12.92 12.22
N CYS A 4 -17.52 -12.30 12.59
CA CYS A 4 -16.46 -11.94 11.64
C CYS A 4 -15.98 -13.21 10.92
N VAL A 5 -15.98 -13.19 9.60
CA VAL A 5 -15.47 -14.30 8.78
C VAL A 5 -13.97 -14.15 8.65
N ARG A 6 -13.23 -15.18 9.02
CA ARG A 6 -11.76 -15.23 8.93
C ARG A 6 -11.34 -16.19 7.82
N PRO A 7 -11.29 -15.74 6.57
CA PRO A 7 -11.16 -16.63 5.41
C PRO A 7 -9.82 -17.38 5.35
N LEU A 8 -8.79 -16.89 6.06
CA LEU A 8 -7.46 -17.50 6.11
C LEU A 8 -7.19 -18.22 7.44
N GLU A 9 -8.23 -18.49 8.25
CA GLU A 9 -8.07 -19.25 9.48
C GLU A 9 -7.51 -20.64 9.20
N GLY A 10 -6.49 -21.04 9.97
CA GLY A 10 -5.77 -22.30 9.78
C GLY A 10 -4.56 -22.21 8.87
N LEU A 11 -4.37 -21.13 8.10
CA LEU A 11 -3.16 -20.94 7.30
C LEU A 11 -1.99 -20.45 8.17
N LEU A 12 -0.80 -21.01 7.90
CA LEU A 12 0.47 -20.63 8.51
C LEU A 12 1.37 -19.92 7.49
N VAL A 13 1.75 -18.68 7.81
CA VAL A 13 2.67 -17.85 7.03
C VAL A 13 3.99 -17.70 7.79
N VAL A 14 5.11 -17.95 7.13
CA VAL A 14 6.45 -17.67 7.64
C VAL A 14 6.97 -16.42 6.94
N ASP A 15 7.17 -15.36 7.70
CA ASP A 15 7.47 -14.01 7.24
C ASP A 15 8.93 -13.64 7.54
N PHE A 16 9.78 -13.60 6.52
CA PHE A 16 11.16 -13.12 6.60
C PHE A 16 11.35 -11.67 6.17
N SER A 17 10.24 -10.99 5.86
CA SER A 17 10.28 -9.61 5.37
C SER A 17 10.57 -8.60 6.47
N THR A 18 11.00 -7.41 6.06
CA THR A 18 11.31 -6.29 6.95
C THR A 18 10.74 -4.98 6.41
N LEU A 19 10.72 -3.95 7.23
CA LEU A 19 10.27 -2.60 6.88
C LEU A 19 8.79 -2.56 6.50
N LEU A 20 8.43 -2.42 5.19
CA LEU A 20 7.08 -2.08 4.79
C LEU A 20 6.37 -3.10 3.87
N PRO A 21 6.81 -3.41 2.64
CA PRO A 21 5.93 -4.11 1.69
C PRO A 21 5.49 -5.49 2.19
N GLY A 22 6.41 -6.31 2.62
CA GLY A 22 6.12 -7.63 3.17
C GLY A 22 5.38 -7.57 4.51
N PRO A 23 5.84 -6.79 5.52
CA PRO A 23 5.15 -6.66 6.79
C PRO A 23 3.71 -6.16 6.67
N LEU A 24 3.42 -5.21 5.79
CA LEU A 24 2.05 -4.76 5.53
C LEU A 24 1.22 -5.88 4.87
N GLY A 25 1.82 -6.62 3.93
CA GLY A 25 1.16 -7.76 3.28
C GLY A 25 0.80 -8.85 4.29
N THR A 26 1.74 -9.21 5.16
CA THR A 26 1.49 -10.21 6.20
C THR A 26 0.54 -9.72 7.30
N GLU A 27 0.47 -8.40 7.58
CA GLU A 27 -0.55 -7.82 8.45
C GLU A 27 -1.97 -7.96 7.84
N ILE A 28 -2.12 -7.78 6.53
CA ILE A 28 -3.39 -8.04 5.84
C ILE A 28 -3.80 -9.52 6.01
N LEU A 29 -2.84 -10.44 5.90
CA LEU A 29 -3.10 -11.87 6.09
C LEU A 29 -3.46 -12.21 7.56
N VAL A 30 -2.83 -11.56 8.56
CA VAL A 30 -3.20 -11.67 9.99
C VAL A 30 -4.66 -11.26 10.20
N GLN A 31 -5.03 -10.10 9.70
CA GLN A 31 -6.38 -9.58 9.86
C GLN A 31 -7.44 -10.47 9.16
N ALA A 32 -7.06 -11.12 8.07
CA ALA A 32 -7.88 -12.10 7.37
C ALA A 32 -7.92 -13.48 8.08
N GLY A 33 -7.15 -13.68 9.14
CA GLY A 33 -7.19 -14.88 9.99
C GLY A 33 -5.98 -15.79 9.94
N ALA A 34 -4.99 -15.52 9.10
CA ALA A 34 -3.78 -16.34 9.05
C ALA A 34 -2.94 -16.19 10.34
N ARG A 35 -2.28 -17.26 10.70
CA ARG A 35 -1.21 -17.24 11.70
C ARG A 35 0.09 -16.83 11.01
N VAL A 36 0.72 -15.74 11.44
CA VAL A 36 1.97 -15.24 10.85
C VAL A 36 3.09 -15.34 11.88
N VAL A 37 4.16 -16.04 11.51
CA VAL A 37 5.40 -16.13 12.27
C VAL A 37 6.46 -15.29 11.57
N LYS A 38 6.82 -14.16 12.19
CA LYS A 38 7.84 -13.25 11.71
C LYS A 38 9.21 -13.69 12.21
N ILE A 39 10.10 -13.97 11.27
CA ILE A 39 11.48 -14.37 11.54
C ILE A 39 12.38 -13.14 11.53
N GLU A 40 13.05 -12.89 12.61
CA GLU A 40 13.86 -11.69 12.83
C GLU A 40 15.31 -12.05 13.23
N ARG A 41 16.23 -11.16 12.90
CA ARG A 41 17.63 -11.31 13.33
C ARG A 41 17.78 -11.09 14.85
N PRO A 42 18.72 -11.75 15.52
CA PRO A 42 18.99 -11.51 16.95
C PRO A 42 19.44 -10.07 17.22
N GLY A 43 19.13 -9.59 18.41
CA GLY A 43 19.57 -8.29 18.93
C GLY A 43 18.71 -7.12 18.47
N THR A 44 18.62 -6.86 17.19
CA THR A 44 17.92 -5.67 16.65
C THR A 44 16.55 -5.98 16.02
N GLY A 45 16.36 -7.19 15.55
CA GLY A 45 15.13 -7.56 14.84
C GLY A 45 14.98 -6.88 13.48
N ASP A 46 13.75 -6.57 13.12
CA ASP A 46 13.39 -5.72 12.00
C ASP A 46 13.84 -4.28 12.24
N ASP A 47 14.46 -3.63 11.25
CA ASP A 47 14.93 -2.25 11.38
C ASP A 47 13.80 -1.27 11.71
N MET A 48 12.55 -1.58 11.34
CA MET A 48 11.37 -0.79 11.69
C MET A 48 11.17 -0.67 13.21
N ARG A 49 11.71 -1.60 14.03
CA ARG A 49 11.65 -1.51 15.49
C ARG A 49 12.34 -0.26 16.06
N GLU A 50 13.33 0.27 15.34
CA GLU A 50 14.10 1.44 15.75
C GLU A 50 13.58 2.77 15.17
N TYR A 51 12.64 2.72 14.22
CA TYR A 51 12.12 3.92 13.56
C TYR A 51 11.28 4.77 14.52
N ARG A 52 11.39 6.08 14.35
CA ARG A 52 10.51 7.06 15.00
C ARG A 52 9.23 7.26 14.18
N PRO A 53 8.13 7.69 14.80
CA PRO A 53 7.98 8.04 16.21
C PRO A 53 7.95 6.83 17.15
N ARG A 54 8.40 7.05 18.39
CA ARG A 54 8.26 6.03 19.45
C ARG A 54 6.83 6.07 20.00
N TRP A 55 6.35 4.89 20.35
CA TRP A 55 5.06 4.69 20.99
C TRP A 55 5.22 3.68 22.12
N GLY A 56 5.25 4.20 23.35
CA GLY A 56 5.66 3.41 24.50
C GLY A 56 7.06 2.82 24.32
N SER A 57 7.19 1.53 24.57
CA SER A 57 8.45 0.79 24.39
C SER A 57 8.74 0.40 22.92
N SER A 58 7.81 0.64 21.99
CA SER A 58 7.91 0.22 20.59
C SER A 58 8.09 1.41 19.62
N SER A 59 8.37 1.10 18.35
CA SER A 59 8.14 1.99 17.23
C SER A 59 6.65 1.97 16.84
N ALA A 60 6.04 3.13 16.62
CA ALA A 60 4.66 3.21 16.16
C ALA A 60 4.49 2.53 14.79
N ASN A 61 5.46 2.70 13.88
CA ASN A 61 5.42 2.09 12.56
C ASN A 61 5.51 0.56 12.64
N PHE A 62 6.41 0.03 13.48
CA PHE A 62 6.50 -1.42 13.70
C PHE A 62 5.19 -1.96 14.27
N ALA A 63 4.61 -1.27 15.23
CA ALA A 63 3.36 -1.66 15.89
C ALA A 63 2.19 -1.77 14.88
N LEU A 64 2.05 -0.78 13.98
CA LEU A 64 0.99 -0.77 12.97
C LEU A 64 1.13 -1.86 11.91
N LEU A 65 2.36 -2.35 11.65
CA LEU A 65 2.64 -3.32 10.60
C LEU A 65 2.80 -4.75 11.12
N ASN A 66 2.90 -4.95 12.44
CA ASN A 66 3.27 -6.26 12.98
C ASN A 66 2.45 -6.70 14.20
N ALA A 67 1.39 -5.99 14.54
CA ALA A 67 0.51 -6.40 15.64
C ALA A 67 -0.22 -7.72 15.31
N GLY A 68 -0.28 -8.63 16.28
CA GLY A 68 -0.92 -9.94 16.09
C GLY A 68 -0.04 -11.01 15.45
N LYS A 69 1.19 -10.68 15.02
CA LYS A 69 2.18 -11.67 14.56
C LYS A 69 2.90 -12.32 15.73
N GLU A 70 3.47 -13.49 15.47
CA GLU A 70 4.39 -14.16 16.39
C GLU A 70 5.83 -13.82 16.01
N SER A 71 6.61 -13.19 16.92
CA SER A 71 8.02 -12.86 16.68
C SER A 71 8.93 -14.00 17.10
N VAL A 72 9.80 -14.42 16.18
CA VAL A 72 10.85 -15.42 16.39
C VAL A 72 12.20 -14.80 16.04
N SER A 73 13.11 -14.73 16.98
CA SER A 73 14.44 -14.15 16.81
C SER A 73 15.49 -15.26 16.76
N VAL A 74 16.12 -15.46 15.58
CA VAL A 74 17.13 -16.51 15.37
C VAL A 74 18.21 -16.07 14.37
N ASP A 75 19.41 -16.55 14.58
CA ASP A 75 20.48 -16.45 13.57
C ASP A 75 20.29 -17.50 12.48
N LEU A 76 19.84 -17.08 11.31
CA LEU A 76 19.64 -17.96 10.15
C LEU A 76 20.93 -18.61 9.63
N LYS A 77 22.12 -18.20 10.10
CA LYS A 77 23.40 -18.87 9.80
C LYS A 77 23.67 -20.05 10.73
N SER A 78 22.99 -20.12 11.88
CA SER A 78 23.12 -21.23 12.83
C SER A 78 22.50 -22.51 12.26
N PRO A 79 23.23 -23.65 12.20
CA PRO A 79 22.67 -24.93 11.73
C PRO A 79 21.47 -25.41 12.56
N VAL A 80 21.43 -25.09 13.85
CA VAL A 80 20.31 -25.43 14.74
C VAL A 80 19.08 -24.62 14.33
N ALA A 81 19.22 -23.30 14.21
CA ALA A 81 18.13 -22.43 13.79
C ALA A 81 17.60 -22.82 12.39
N GLN A 82 18.49 -23.15 11.44
CA GLN A 82 18.05 -23.58 10.10
C GLN A 82 17.21 -24.87 10.15
N ARG A 83 17.56 -25.85 10.98
CA ARG A 83 16.74 -27.06 11.13
C ARG A 83 15.36 -26.72 11.69
N CYS A 84 15.28 -25.87 12.70
CA CYS A 84 14.00 -25.44 13.28
C CYS A 84 13.14 -24.67 12.27
N ILE A 85 13.74 -23.76 11.52
CA ILE A 85 13.05 -23.00 10.47
C ILE A 85 12.57 -23.91 9.34
N LYS A 86 13.38 -24.86 8.87
CA LYS A 86 12.95 -25.86 7.88
C LYS A 86 11.79 -26.72 8.39
N SER A 87 11.80 -27.11 9.68
CA SER A 87 10.67 -27.82 10.30
C SER A 87 9.40 -26.96 10.38
N LEU A 88 9.54 -25.64 10.58
CA LEU A 88 8.41 -24.70 10.53
C LEU A 88 7.86 -24.58 9.10
N ILE A 89 8.72 -24.41 8.11
CA ILE A 89 8.37 -24.31 6.68
C ILE A 89 7.71 -25.61 6.17
N ALA A 90 8.11 -26.79 6.65
CA ALA A 90 7.50 -28.07 6.28
C ALA A 90 5.99 -28.13 6.52
N ARG A 91 5.48 -27.32 7.45
CA ARG A 91 4.05 -27.22 7.79
C ARG A 91 3.42 -25.88 7.43
N ALA A 92 4.17 -24.96 6.81
CA ALA A 92 3.68 -23.66 6.39
C ALA A 92 2.90 -23.74 5.08
N ASP A 93 1.99 -22.81 4.91
CA ASP A 93 1.25 -22.61 3.67
C ASP A 93 1.91 -21.59 2.76
N VAL A 94 2.50 -20.56 3.35
CA VAL A 94 3.13 -19.44 2.65
C VAL A 94 4.47 -19.12 3.29
N VAL A 95 5.47 -18.84 2.46
CA VAL A 95 6.72 -18.16 2.83
C VAL A 95 6.73 -16.81 2.11
N ILE A 96 7.03 -15.76 2.85
CA ILE A 96 7.26 -14.41 2.30
C ILE A 96 8.65 -13.96 2.69
N GLU A 97 9.41 -13.48 1.71
CA GLU A 97 10.73 -12.91 1.95
C GLU A 97 10.93 -11.63 1.10
N GLN A 98 11.88 -10.80 1.52
CA GLN A 98 12.16 -9.51 0.90
C GLN A 98 13.67 -9.22 0.90
N PHE A 99 14.49 -10.26 0.90
CA PHE A 99 15.93 -10.09 0.81
C PHE A 99 16.36 -9.79 -0.63
N ARG A 100 17.58 -9.28 -0.76
CA ARG A 100 18.20 -9.17 -2.08
C ARG A 100 18.32 -10.56 -2.75
N PRO A 101 18.19 -10.62 -4.08
CA PRO A 101 18.32 -11.87 -4.82
C PRO A 101 19.53 -12.70 -4.41
N GLY A 102 19.32 -13.99 -4.25
CA GLY A 102 20.34 -14.95 -3.86
C GLY A 102 20.66 -15.05 -2.36
N VAL A 103 20.10 -14.18 -1.50
CA VAL A 103 20.31 -14.30 -0.04
C VAL A 103 19.69 -15.57 0.50
N MET A 104 18.43 -15.86 0.17
CA MET A 104 17.73 -17.07 0.62
C MET A 104 18.39 -18.35 0.09
N ALA A 105 18.92 -18.33 -1.13
CA ALA A 105 19.68 -19.46 -1.68
C ALA A 105 20.95 -19.76 -0.89
N ARG A 106 21.70 -18.72 -0.47
CA ARG A 106 22.87 -18.92 0.40
C ARG A 106 22.53 -19.46 1.77
N LEU A 107 21.29 -19.25 2.23
CA LEU A 107 20.79 -19.81 3.48
C LEU A 107 20.16 -21.20 3.31
N GLY A 108 20.03 -21.72 2.07
CA GLY A 108 19.33 -22.96 1.78
C GLY A 108 17.83 -22.91 2.12
N LEU A 109 17.23 -21.71 1.97
CA LEU A 109 15.84 -21.38 2.26
C LEU A 109 15.13 -20.78 1.04
N ASP A 110 15.73 -20.83 -0.14
CA ASP A 110 15.11 -20.43 -1.40
C ASP A 110 13.99 -21.40 -1.83
N TYR A 111 13.21 -21.01 -2.82
CA TYR A 111 12.08 -21.82 -3.28
C TYR A 111 12.48 -23.24 -3.68
N GLU A 112 13.58 -23.41 -4.42
CA GLU A 112 14.02 -24.72 -4.86
C GLU A 112 14.35 -25.66 -3.69
N SER A 113 15.03 -25.12 -2.66
CA SER A 113 15.34 -25.87 -1.42
C SER A 113 14.07 -26.15 -0.58
N VAL A 114 13.14 -25.21 -0.55
CA VAL A 114 11.94 -25.28 0.30
C VAL A 114 10.87 -26.20 -0.31
N LYS A 115 10.71 -26.21 -1.64
CA LYS A 115 9.73 -27.09 -2.32
C LYS A 115 10.03 -28.59 -2.15
N GLU A 116 11.31 -28.96 -1.95
CA GLU A 116 11.69 -30.34 -1.65
C GLU A 116 11.18 -30.79 -0.27
N ILE A 117 11.06 -29.82 0.67
CA ILE A 117 10.55 -30.06 2.03
C ILE A 117 9.02 -29.99 2.04
N ASN A 118 8.46 -29.03 1.29
CA ASN A 118 7.03 -28.78 1.24
C ASN A 118 6.58 -28.43 -0.20
N PRO A 119 6.19 -29.42 -1.00
CA PRO A 119 5.76 -29.19 -2.38
C PRO A 119 4.47 -28.36 -2.51
N ARG A 120 3.77 -28.10 -1.39
CA ARG A 120 2.55 -27.30 -1.35
C ARG A 120 2.81 -25.83 -1.02
N ILE A 121 4.05 -25.45 -0.77
CA ILE A 121 4.39 -24.10 -0.31
C ILE A 121 4.13 -23.05 -1.39
N VAL A 122 3.44 -21.99 -1.06
CA VAL A 122 3.41 -20.76 -1.84
C VAL A 122 4.57 -19.88 -1.36
N TYR A 123 5.53 -19.64 -2.23
CA TYR A 123 6.74 -18.89 -1.90
C TYR A 123 6.74 -17.55 -2.60
N CYS A 124 6.69 -16.46 -1.87
CA CYS A 124 6.61 -15.10 -2.40
C CYS A 124 7.88 -14.31 -2.06
N SER A 125 8.65 -13.96 -3.10
CA SER A 125 9.77 -13.03 -3.01
C SER A 125 9.33 -11.64 -3.47
N ILE A 126 9.37 -10.65 -2.59
CA ILE A 126 9.09 -9.26 -2.93
C ILE A 126 10.41 -8.53 -3.12
N SER A 127 10.63 -7.94 -4.28
CA SER A 127 11.86 -7.21 -4.56
C SER A 127 11.60 -5.97 -5.43
N GLY A 128 12.58 -5.09 -5.55
CA GLY A 128 12.45 -3.88 -6.38
C GLY A 128 12.32 -4.20 -7.86
N PHE A 129 13.26 -5.00 -8.37
CA PHE A 129 13.42 -5.25 -9.81
C PHE A 129 13.27 -6.73 -10.21
N GLY A 130 12.72 -7.57 -9.34
CA GLY A 130 12.61 -9.01 -9.57
C GLY A 130 13.90 -9.77 -9.26
N GLN A 131 13.81 -11.10 -9.34
CA GLN A 131 14.91 -12.01 -9.01
C GLN A 131 15.88 -12.21 -10.18
N GLN A 132 15.55 -11.68 -11.36
CA GLN A 132 16.33 -11.81 -12.57
C GLN A 132 16.53 -10.47 -13.28
N GLY A 133 17.32 -10.44 -14.34
CA GLY A 133 17.55 -9.25 -15.14
C GLY A 133 18.71 -8.37 -14.64
N PRO A 134 19.08 -7.36 -15.44
CA PRO A 134 20.28 -6.54 -15.21
C PRO A 134 20.20 -5.62 -13.96
N LYS A 135 19.00 -5.35 -13.48
CA LYS A 135 18.77 -4.49 -12.30
C LYS A 135 18.54 -5.27 -10.99
N ARG A 136 18.55 -6.59 -11.01
CA ARG A 136 18.22 -7.43 -9.84
C ARG A 136 19.01 -7.07 -8.56
N ASP A 137 20.23 -6.62 -8.69
CA ASP A 137 21.13 -6.31 -7.58
C ASP A 137 21.19 -4.80 -7.26
N VAL A 138 20.43 -3.96 -7.96
CA VAL A 138 20.40 -2.50 -7.75
C VAL A 138 19.73 -2.20 -6.41
N ALA A 139 20.41 -1.40 -5.57
CA ALA A 139 19.85 -0.91 -4.31
C ALA A 139 18.91 0.26 -4.60
N ALA A 140 17.69 0.18 -4.10
CA ALA A 140 16.67 1.20 -4.30
C ALA A 140 15.60 1.14 -3.21
N HIS A 141 14.84 2.21 -3.11
CA HIS A 141 13.63 2.35 -2.29
C HIS A 141 12.47 2.87 -3.16
N ASP A 142 11.29 3.00 -2.59
CA ASP A 142 10.05 3.42 -3.24
C ASP A 142 10.25 4.54 -4.28
N LEU A 143 10.86 5.65 -3.88
CA LEU A 143 11.10 6.81 -4.75
C LEU A 143 11.92 6.46 -6.00
N ASN A 144 12.89 5.54 -5.87
CA ASN A 144 13.71 5.10 -6.99
C ASN A 144 12.92 4.24 -7.96
N TYR A 145 12.04 3.36 -7.45
CA TYR A 145 11.20 2.50 -8.30
C TYR A 145 10.22 3.33 -9.14
N ILE A 146 9.56 4.32 -8.55
CA ILE A 146 8.66 5.20 -9.30
C ILE A 146 9.42 6.13 -10.28
N ALA A 147 10.66 6.48 -9.97
CA ALA A 147 11.54 7.25 -10.88
C ALA A 147 11.96 6.40 -12.09
N GLU A 148 12.44 5.17 -11.85
CA GLU A 148 12.93 4.25 -12.88
C GLU A 148 11.84 3.78 -13.85
N THR A 149 10.59 3.70 -13.41
CA THR A 149 9.46 3.33 -14.25
C THR A 149 8.82 4.52 -14.97
N GLY A 150 9.30 5.76 -14.73
CA GLY A 150 8.76 6.97 -15.34
C GLY A 150 7.52 7.53 -14.66
N LEU A 151 7.00 6.90 -13.60
CA LEU A 151 5.81 7.39 -12.90
C LEU A 151 6.05 8.75 -12.26
N LEU A 152 7.22 8.95 -11.66
CA LEU A 152 7.60 10.23 -11.05
C LEU A 152 7.67 11.36 -12.08
N ALA A 153 8.09 11.07 -13.32
CA ALA A 153 8.14 12.04 -14.40
C ALA A 153 6.75 12.54 -14.84
N LEU A 154 5.69 11.79 -14.55
CA LEU A 154 4.31 12.20 -14.83
C LEU A 154 3.62 12.88 -13.63
N SER A 155 4.31 12.97 -12.49
CA SER A 155 3.75 13.55 -11.27
C SER A 155 3.39 15.02 -11.47
N MET A 156 2.44 15.46 -10.66
CA MET A 156 1.98 16.84 -10.65
C MET A 156 3.10 17.81 -10.29
N GLY A 157 3.13 18.92 -10.98
CA GLY A 157 4.16 19.90 -10.92
C GLY A 157 4.51 20.33 -12.34
N ASN A 158 5.51 21.19 -12.49
CA ASN A 158 6.11 21.43 -13.78
C ASN A 158 7.30 20.47 -13.99
N ALA A 159 7.85 20.44 -15.20
CA ALA A 159 8.97 19.57 -15.53
C ALA A 159 10.24 19.88 -14.70
N ASP A 160 10.36 21.09 -14.19
CA ASP A 160 11.52 21.58 -13.43
C ASP A 160 11.40 21.29 -11.93
N GLU A 161 10.17 21.11 -11.44
CA GLU A 161 9.87 20.87 -10.01
C GLU A 161 8.91 19.68 -9.83
N PRO A 162 9.42 18.43 -9.94
CA PRO A 162 8.61 17.25 -9.70
C PRO A 162 8.23 17.14 -8.20
N VAL A 163 7.02 16.73 -7.94
CA VAL A 163 6.48 16.58 -6.57
C VAL A 163 6.68 15.15 -6.08
N ILE A 164 7.24 15.00 -4.88
CA ILE A 164 7.30 13.70 -4.20
C ILE A 164 5.89 13.29 -3.79
N PRO A 165 5.38 12.13 -4.22
CA PRO A 165 4.09 11.62 -3.79
C PRO A 165 4.03 11.46 -2.26
N PRO A 166 2.89 11.77 -1.61
CA PRO A 166 2.77 11.69 -0.14
C PRO A 166 2.58 10.25 0.37
N ALA A 167 2.73 9.25 -0.49
CA ALA A 167 2.56 7.84 -0.18
C ALA A 167 3.65 7.01 -0.84
N LEU A 168 3.99 5.87 -0.22
CA LEU A 168 4.95 4.90 -0.77
C LEU A 168 4.22 4.00 -1.79
N ILE A 169 4.14 4.49 -3.01
CA ILE A 169 3.31 3.90 -4.09
C ILE A 169 3.88 2.55 -4.54
N ALA A 170 5.20 2.47 -4.74
CA ALA A 170 5.84 1.24 -5.15
C ALA A 170 5.74 0.17 -4.07
N ASP A 171 6.05 0.52 -2.83
CA ASP A 171 6.04 -0.42 -1.71
C ASP A 171 4.63 -0.95 -1.42
N ILE A 172 3.64 -0.06 -1.38
CA ILE A 172 2.27 -0.42 -0.98
C ILE A 172 1.46 -0.93 -2.18
N ALA A 173 1.25 -0.07 -3.19
CA ALA A 173 0.33 -0.37 -4.27
C ALA A 173 0.92 -1.31 -5.32
N ALA A 174 2.24 -1.30 -5.54
CA ALA A 174 2.91 -2.18 -6.48
C ALA A 174 3.65 -3.37 -5.82
N GLY A 175 3.93 -3.32 -4.52
CA GLY A 175 4.56 -4.40 -3.76
C GLY A 175 3.55 -5.20 -2.94
N THR A 176 3.04 -4.58 -1.87
CA THR A 176 2.17 -5.25 -0.88
C THR A 176 0.90 -5.84 -1.51
N PHE A 177 0.11 -5.02 -2.21
CA PHE A 177 -1.19 -5.47 -2.69
C PHE A 177 -1.07 -6.54 -3.80
N PRO A 178 -0.19 -6.41 -4.80
CA PRO A 178 0.02 -7.49 -5.76
C PRO A 178 0.58 -8.76 -5.12
N ALA A 179 1.46 -8.67 -4.12
CA ALA A 179 1.95 -9.85 -3.40
C ALA A 179 0.80 -10.60 -2.70
N VAL A 180 -0.04 -9.90 -1.94
CA VAL A 180 -1.22 -10.50 -1.29
C VAL A 180 -2.17 -11.08 -2.33
N MET A 181 -2.48 -10.36 -3.41
CA MET A 181 -3.34 -10.84 -4.49
C MET A 181 -2.80 -12.15 -5.10
N ASN A 182 -1.52 -12.18 -5.45
CA ASN A 182 -0.92 -13.38 -6.06
C ASN A 182 -0.79 -14.54 -5.08
N ILE A 183 -0.53 -14.29 -3.79
CA ILE A 183 -0.59 -15.32 -2.75
C ILE A 183 -1.98 -15.95 -2.69
N LEU A 184 -3.04 -15.14 -2.69
CA LEU A 184 -4.42 -15.65 -2.66
C LEU A 184 -4.76 -16.45 -3.93
N LEU A 185 -4.33 -16.00 -5.11
CA LEU A 185 -4.48 -16.75 -6.37
C LEU A 185 -3.73 -18.08 -6.32
N ALA A 186 -2.51 -18.10 -5.79
CA ALA A 186 -1.72 -19.33 -5.64
C ALA A 186 -2.34 -20.31 -4.63
N LEU A 187 -2.86 -19.80 -3.51
CA LEU A 187 -3.59 -20.62 -2.54
C LEU A 187 -4.87 -21.20 -3.14
N TYR A 188 -5.59 -20.42 -3.95
CA TYR A 188 -6.77 -20.91 -4.66
C TYR A 188 -6.39 -22.00 -5.67
N GLN A 189 -5.40 -21.77 -6.53
CA GLN A 189 -4.90 -22.77 -7.48
C GLN A 189 -4.43 -24.05 -6.79
N ARG A 190 -3.81 -23.93 -5.62
CA ARG A 190 -3.33 -25.06 -4.83
C ARG A 190 -4.44 -26.04 -4.42
N ASN A 191 -5.69 -25.55 -4.27
CA ASN A 191 -6.82 -26.44 -3.95
C ASN A 191 -7.07 -27.48 -5.04
N ASP A 192 -6.86 -27.10 -6.31
CA ASP A 192 -7.07 -27.99 -7.45
C ASP A 192 -5.83 -28.81 -7.77
N THR A 193 -4.65 -28.17 -7.71
CA THR A 193 -3.40 -28.79 -8.15
C THR A 193 -2.69 -29.61 -7.07
N GLY A 194 -3.01 -29.34 -5.80
CA GLY A 194 -2.29 -29.87 -4.64
C GLY A 194 -0.86 -29.34 -4.50
N LYS A 195 -0.39 -28.43 -5.36
CA LYS A 195 0.97 -27.90 -5.40
C LYS A 195 1.02 -26.40 -5.14
N GLY A 196 2.07 -25.96 -4.46
CA GLY A 196 2.42 -24.55 -4.35
C GLY A 196 3.14 -24.03 -5.59
N CYS A 197 3.59 -22.77 -5.52
CA CYS A 197 4.36 -22.15 -6.61
C CYS A 197 5.29 -21.06 -6.09
N TYR A 198 6.20 -20.62 -6.95
CA TYR A 198 7.05 -19.46 -6.73
C TYR A 198 6.43 -18.20 -7.32
N LEU A 199 6.41 -17.13 -6.54
CA LEU A 199 5.91 -15.80 -6.90
C LEU A 199 7.08 -14.82 -6.83
N ASP A 200 7.61 -14.43 -7.99
CA ASP A 200 8.60 -13.35 -8.11
C ASP A 200 7.86 -12.02 -8.27
N MET A 201 7.76 -11.26 -7.19
CA MET A 201 7.01 -10.01 -7.13
C MET A 201 7.97 -8.83 -7.24
N ALA A 202 8.17 -8.34 -8.47
CA ALA A 202 8.92 -7.11 -8.72
C ALA A 202 8.01 -5.89 -8.57
N MET A 203 8.32 -4.99 -7.65
CA MET A 203 7.55 -3.76 -7.44
C MET A 203 7.51 -2.89 -8.69
N THR A 204 8.62 -2.83 -9.44
CA THR A 204 8.70 -2.08 -10.70
C THR A 204 7.78 -2.62 -11.78
N ASP A 205 7.59 -3.93 -11.89
CA ASP A 205 6.72 -4.51 -12.91
C ASP A 205 5.26 -4.10 -12.72
N ALA A 206 4.79 -4.15 -11.47
CA ALA A 206 3.42 -3.78 -11.14
C ALA A 206 3.15 -2.26 -11.32
N LEU A 207 4.18 -1.41 -11.21
CA LEU A 207 4.03 0.04 -11.45
C LEU A 207 3.60 0.37 -12.88
N PHE A 208 3.92 -0.46 -13.88
CA PHE A 208 3.50 -0.21 -15.25
C PHE A 208 1.97 -0.23 -15.43
N ALA A 209 1.23 -0.92 -14.56
CA ALA A 209 -0.23 -0.87 -14.58
C ALA A 209 -0.80 0.53 -14.28
N PHE A 210 -0.08 1.36 -13.51
CA PHE A 210 -0.49 2.74 -13.22
C PHE A 210 -0.33 3.69 -14.42
N HIS A 211 0.44 3.28 -15.43
CA HIS A 211 0.65 4.04 -16.66
C HIS A 211 -0.39 3.75 -17.75
N TYR A 212 -1.46 3.01 -17.47
CA TYR A 212 -2.40 2.56 -18.49
C TYR A 212 -2.88 3.68 -19.41
N TRP A 213 -3.18 4.87 -18.86
CA TRP A 213 -3.63 6.03 -19.62
C TRP A 213 -2.55 6.55 -20.56
N SER A 214 -1.35 6.75 -20.02
CA SER A 214 -0.18 7.23 -20.76
C SER A 214 0.27 6.25 -21.85
N ILE A 215 0.29 4.95 -21.51
CA ILE A 215 0.63 3.89 -22.46
C ILE A 215 -0.42 3.83 -23.59
N ALA A 216 -1.70 3.92 -23.27
CA ALA A 216 -2.77 3.92 -24.27
C ALA A 216 -2.62 5.08 -25.27
N ARG A 217 -2.35 6.30 -24.76
CA ARG A 217 -2.09 7.47 -25.63
C ARG A 217 -0.87 7.25 -26.51
N ALA A 218 0.27 6.87 -25.93
CA ALA A 218 1.50 6.68 -26.69
C ALA A 218 1.34 5.63 -27.81
N GLN A 219 0.64 4.54 -27.52
CA GLN A 219 0.38 3.49 -28.51
C GLN A 219 -0.62 3.92 -29.60
N ALA A 220 -1.61 4.73 -29.26
CA ALA A 220 -2.63 5.17 -30.20
C ALA A 220 -2.18 6.32 -31.10
N SER A 221 -1.41 7.28 -30.57
CA SER A 221 -1.04 8.51 -31.29
C SER A 221 0.45 8.61 -31.64
N GLY A 222 1.31 7.76 -31.06
CA GLY A 222 2.77 7.91 -31.14
C GLY A 222 3.34 9.03 -30.26
N GLU A 223 2.49 9.73 -29.50
CA GLU A 223 2.88 10.84 -28.63
C GLU A 223 3.06 10.41 -27.19
N TRP A 224 4.24 10.58 -26.63
CA TRP A 224 4.48 10.29 -25.23
C TRP A 224 3.93 11.39 -24.32
N PRO A 225 3.39 11.05 -23.15
CA PRO A 225 2.83 12.01 -22.22
C PRO A 225 3.91 12.95 -21.67
N ARG A 226 3.50 14.19 -21.38
CA ARG A 226 4.35 15.18 -20.69
C ARG A 226 3.88 15.31 -19.23
N PRO A 227 4.77 15.72 -18.31
CA PRO A 227 4.39 16.00 -16.92
C PRO A 227 3.20 16.95 -16.86
N GLY A 228 2.14 16.57 -16.13
CA GLY A 228 0.93 17.39 -16.00
C GLY A 228 0.15 17.64 -17.30
N GLY A 229 0.48 16.96 -18.40
CA GLY A 229 -0.10 17.23 -19.72
C GLY A 229 -1.30 16.38 -20.11
N GLU A 230 -1.59 15.31 -19.34
CA GLU A 230 -2.71 14.43 -19.63
C GLU A 230 -3.99 14.88 -18.90
N LEU A 231 -5.14 14.40 -19.39
CA LEU A 231 -6.44 14.67 -18.78
C LEU A 231 -6.40 14.45 -17.26
N VAL A 232 -5.93 13.29 -16.83
CA VAL A 232 -5.94 12.87 -15.40
C VAL A 232 -4.67 13.26 -14.64
N THR A 233 -3.78 14.05 -15.21
CA THR A 233 -2.56 14.52 -14.55
C THR A 233 -2.50 16.05 -14.40
N GLY A 234 -3.61 16.75 -14.67
CA GLY A 234 -3.69 18.21 -14.53
C GLY A 234 -3.65 18.98 -15.86
N GLY A 235 -3.59 18.31 -17.01
CA GLY A 235 -3.57 18.92 -18.33
C GLY A 235 -4.94 19.44 -18.81
N SER A 236 -5.99 19.22 -18.01
CA SER A 236 -7.36 19.66 -18.32
C SER A 236 -7.97 20.46 -17.17
N PRO A 237 -8.80 21.48 -17.45
CA PRO A 237 -9.59 22.13 -16.40
C PRO A 237 -10.59 21.19 -15.74
N ARG A 238 -10.95 20.07 -16.39
CA ARG A 238 -11.85 19.04 -15.84
C ARG A 238 -11.17 18.09 -14.85
N TYR A 239 -9.87 18.14 -14.70
CA TYR A 239 -9.16 17.31 -13.71
C TYR A 239 -7.96 18.10 -13.18
N ASN A 240 -8.22 18.92 -12.15
CA ASN A 240 -7.21 19.87 -11.66
C ASN A 240 -7.39 20.21 -10.19
N LEU A 241 -6.36 20.87 -9.66
CA LEU A 241 -6.35 21.45 -8.33
C LEU A 241 -6.43 22.97 -8.42
N TYR A 242 -7.37 23.55 -7.68
CA TYR A 242 -7.62 24.99 -7.68
C TYR A 242 -7.44 25.57 -6.28
N ARG A 243 -6.55 26.56 -6.15
CA ARG A 243 -6.30 27.22 -4.86
C ARG A 243 -7.39 28.20 -4.51
N THR A 244 -7.90 28.13 -3.29
CA THR A 244 -8.88 29.07 -2.73
C THR A 244 -8.19 30.33 -2.20
N ARG A 245 -8.95 31.39 -1.91
CA ARG A 245 -8.43 32.66 -1.39
C ARG A 245 -7.66 32.50 -0.08
N ASP A 246 -8.11 31.63 0.80
CA ASP A 246 -7.50 31.30 2.09
C ASP A 246 -6.38 30.23 2.00
N GLY A 247 -5.93 29.90 0.78
CA GLY A 247 -4.81 29.01 0.53
C GLY A 247 -5.12 27.51 0.60
N ARG A 248 -6.38 27.11 0.87
CA ARG A 248 -6.82 25.73 0.75
C ARG A 248 -6.90 25.33 -0.74
N VAL A 249 -7.27 24.12 -1.02
CA VAL A 249 -7.32 23.57 -2.38
C VAL A 249 -8.67 22.91 -2.64
N VAL A 250 -9.25 23.16 -3.80
CA VAL A 250 -10.36 22.40 -4.37
C VAL A 250 -9.79 21.35 -5.32
N ALA A 251 -10.16 20.11 -5.11
CA ALA A 251 -9.96 19.02 -6.06
C ALA A 251 -11.20 18.94 -6.96
N ALA A 252 -11.00 19.12 -8.25
CA ALA A 252 -12.07 19.08 -9.25
C ALA A 252 -11.76 17.96 -10.27
N ALA A 253 -12.70 17.04 -10.42
CA ALA A 253 -12.64 15.92 -11.36
C ALA A 253 -13.94 15.74 -12.18
N PRO A 254 -14.60 16.82 -12.66
CA PRO A 254 -15.81 16.74 -13.48
C PRO A 254 -15.51 16.33 -14.92
N ILE A 255 -15.03 15.10 -15.14
CA ILE A 255 -14.57 14.63 -16.46
C ILE A 255 -15.74 14.57 -17.45
N GLU A 256 -16.85 13.95 -17.06
CA GLU A 256 -18.01 13.78 -17.91
C GLU A 256 -18.78 15.09 -18.05
N GLN A 257 -19.40 15.30 -19.22
CA GLN A 257 -20.06 16.58 -19.59
C GLN A 257 -21.11 17.01 -18.56
N LYS A 258 -21.90 16.09 -18.02
CA LYS A 258 -22.90 16.39 -16.99
C LYS A 258 -22.27 17.02 -15.74
N PHE A 259 -21.16 16.45 -15.25
CA PHE A 259 -20.47 16.94 -14.06
C PHE A 259 -19.74 18.26 -14.36
N TRP A 260 -19.21 18.41 -15.58
CA TRP A 260 -18.61 19.65 -16.05
C TRP A 260 -19.60 20.80 -16.08
N ASP A 261 -20.80 20.58 -16.64
CA ASP A 261 -21.86 21.59 -16.67
C ASP A 261 -22.28 22.02 -15.26
N ASN A 262 -22.42 21.06 -14.34
CA ASN A 262 -22.71 21.33 -12.95
C ASN A 262 -21.58 22.11 -12.26
N PHE A 263 -20.32 21.73 -12.50
CA PHE A 263 -19.16 22.46 -11.97
C PHE A 263 -19.13 23.90 -12.48
N CYS A 264 -19.30 24.11 -13.80
CA CYS A 264 -19.36 25.44 -14.41
C CYS A 264 -20.45 26.30 -13.79
N ASN A 265 -21.62 25.72 -13.52
CA ASN A 265 -22.73 26.44 -12.87
C ASN A 265 -22.38 26.80 -11.42
N VAL A 266 -21.74 25.92 -10.66
CA VAL A 266 -21.36 26.17 -9.27
C VAL A 266 -20.34 27.28 -9.15
N ILE A 267 -19.32 27.29 -10.04
CA ILE A 267 -18.26 28.31 -10.01
C ILE A 267 -18.65 29.58 -10.78
N GLU A 268 -19.83 29.60 -11.42
CA GLU A 268 -20.33 30.70 -12.24
C GLU A 268 -19.40 31.01 -13.42
N LEU A 269 -18.90 29.93 -14.08
CA LEU A 269 -18.05 30.05 -15.25
C LEU A 269 -18.89 30.59 -16.45
N GLU A 270 -18.39 31.60 -17.11
CA GLU A 270 -19.00 32.21 -18.28
C GLU A 270 -19.07 31.25 -19.46
N ASP A 271 -20.10 31.36 -20.31
CA ASP A 271 -20.40 30.43 -21.41
C ASP A 271 -19.25 30.30 -22.42
N GLU A 272 -18.48 31.35 -22.65
CA GLU A 272 -17.35 31.33 -23.56
C GLU A 272 -16.20 30.41 -23.12
N PHE A 273 -16.09 30.08 -21.79
CA PHE A 273 -15.09 29.19 -21.24
C PHE A 273 -15.60 27.77 -21.01
N ARG A 274 -16.90 27.49 -21.16
CA ARG A 274 -17.48 26.17 -20.88
C ARG A 274 -17.11 25.14 -21.92
N ARG A 275 -16.76 25.57 -23.17
CA ARG A 275 -16.18 24.73 -24.21
C ARG A 275 -14.67 24.64 -24.02
N ASP A 276 -14.27 23.93 -22.96
CA ASP A 276 -12.88 23.84 -22.50
C ASP A 276 -11.92 23.22 -23.51
N GLU A 277 -12.40 22.35 -24.41
CA GLU A 277 -11.60 21.77 -25.49
C GLU A 277 -11.09 22.81 -26.50
N GLU A 278 -11.87 23.89 -26.71
CA GLU A 278 -11.51 24.98 -27.63
C GLU A 278 -10.45 25.91 -27.03
N ARG A 279 -10.47 26.09 -25.68
CA ARG A 279 -9.63 27.07 -24.99
C ARG A 279 -9.14 26.56 -23.61
N PRO A 280 -8.46 25.39 -23.55
CA PRO A 280 -8.19 24.72 -22.27
C PRO A 280 -7.39 25.59 -21.30
N ALA A 281 -6.38 26.31 -21.77
CA ALA A 281 -5.55 27.17 -20.91
C ALA A 281 -6.31 28.38 -20.38
N ALA A 282 -7.14 29.04 -21.20
CA ALA A 282 -7.94 30.18 -20.79
C ALA A 282 -9.04 29.75 -19.79
N THR A 283 -9.69 28.61 -20.04
CA THR A 283 -10.67 28.04 -19.13
C THR A 283 -10.04 27.68 -17.79
N LEU A 284 -8.87 27.04 -17.81
CA LEU A 284 -8.13 26.69 -16.59
C LEU A 284 -7.77 27.95 -15.78
N GLN A 285 -7.26 28.99 -16.44
CA GLN A 285 -6.93 30.25 -15.79
C GLN A 285 -8.18 30.93 -15.19
N ARG A 286 -9.29 30.96 -15.95
CA ARG A 286 -10.52 31.56 -15.47
C ARG A 286 -11.12 30.81 -14.27
N ALA A 287 -11.10 29.49 -14.29
CA ALA A 287 -11.51 28.68 -13.14
C ALA A 287 -10.64 28.94 -11.89
N ARG A 288 -9.32 29.12 -12.06
CA ARG A 288 -8.40 29.51 -10.98
C ARG A 288 -8.77 30.87 -10.36
N GLU A 289 -9.12 31.85 -11.18
CA GLU A 289 -9.54 33.18 -10.71
C GLU A 289 -10.85 33.13 -9.92
N LEU A 290 -11.85 32.43 -10.45
CA LEU A 290 -13.17 32.30 -9.81
C LEU A 290 -13.04 31.57 -8.46
N ILE A 291 -12.34 30.45 -8.42
CA ILE A 291 -12.15 29.67 -7.20
C ILE A 291 -11.27 30.42 -6.21
N GLY A 292 -10.22 31.09 -6.70
CA GLY A 292 -9.32 31.91 -5.89
C GLY A 292 -9.97 33.16 -5.27
N ALA A 293 -11.13 33.58 -5.77
CA ALA A 293 -11.85 34.74 -5.23
C ALA A 293 -12.60 34.44 -3.92
N LYS A 294 -12.78 33.18 -3.53
CA LYS A 294 -13.57 32.79 -2.35
C LYS A 294 -12.81 31.80 -1.46
N ASP A 295 -13.19 31.74 -0.19
CA ASP A 295 -12.58 30.85 0.80
C ASP A 295 -13.09 29.39 0.66
N ALA A 296 -12.34 28.46 1.20
CA ALA A 296 -12.68 27.02 1.22
C ALA A 296 -14.08 26.76 1.80
N THR A 297 -14.47 27.47 2.86
CA THR A 297 -15.81 27.33 3.48
C THR A 297 -16.94 27.72 2.50
N HIS A 298 -16.72 28.72 1.65
CA HIS A 298 -17.67 29.06 0.59
C HIS A 298 -17.85 27.89 -0.37
N TRP A 299 -16.76 27.32 -0.85
CA TRP A 299 -16.76 26.20 -1.81
C TRP A 299 -17.32 24.90 -1.22
N THR A 300 -17.00 24.59 0.04
CA THR A 300 -17.61 23.45 0.74
C THR A 300 -19.14 23.53 0.73
N ARG A 301 -19.71 24.72 0.97
CA ARG A 301 -21.17 24.90 0.91
C ARG A 301 -21.72 24.85 -0.51
N ARG A 302 -21.01 25.44 -1.48
CA ARG A 302 -21.45 25.50 -2.88
C ARG A 302 -21.44 24.12 -3.56
N PHE A 303 -20.49 23.26 -3.23
CA PHE A 303 -20.42 21.89 -3.74
C PHE A 303 -21.34 20.92 -2.99
N ALA A 304 -21.81 21.27 -1.80
CA ALA A 304 -22.65 20.40 -1.00
C ALA A 304 -23.96 20.07 -1.73
N GLY A 305 -24.20 18.76 -1.94
CA GLY A 305 -25.41 18.28 -2.61
C GLY A 305 -25.46 18.47 -4.14
N VAL A 306 -24.38 18.99 -4.74
CA VAL A 306 -24.26 19.12 -6.20
C VAL A 306 -23.43 17.99 -6.77
N ASP A 307 -23.95 17.33 -7.81
CA ASP A 307 -23.29 16.22 -8.51
C ASP A 307 -22.26 16.77 -9.51
N CYS A 308 -21.11 17.26 -9.02
CA CYS A 308 -20.08 17.91 -9.84
C CYS A 308 -18.66 17.37 -9.63
N CYS A 309 -18.49 16.26 -8.92
CA CYS A 309 -17.19 15.62 -8.66
C CYS A 309 -16.12 16.58 -8.10
N CYS A 310 -16.51 17.46 -7.18
CA CYS A 310 -15.63 18.48 -6.60
C CYS A 310 -15.73 18.51 -5.08
N ASN A 311 -14.59 18.69 -4.44
CA ASN A 311 -14.54 18.89 -2.99
C ASN A 311 -13.32 19.72 -2.57
N VAL A 312 -13.38 20.33 -1.41
CA VAL A 312 -12.20 20.92 -0.77
C VAL A 312 -11.32 19.81 -0.21
N VAL A 313 -10.02 19.87 -0.48
CA VAL A 313 -9.04 18.91 0.03
C VAL A 313 -8.99 19.00 1.55
N ARG A 314 -9.15 17.85 2.22
CA ARG A 314 -9.09 17.73 3.69
C ARG A 314 -7.67 17.45 4.17
N THR A 315 -7.37 17.87 5.39
CA THR A 315 -6.20 17.34 6.12
C THR A 315 -6.49 15.90 6.56
N LEU A 316 -5.43 15.16 6.93
CA LEU A 316 -5.62 13.80 7.45
C LEU A 316 -6.46 13.80 8.75
N GLU A 317 -6.23 14.77 9.62
CA GLU A 317 -7.00 14.97 10.86
C GLU A 317 -8.49 15.16 10.56
N GLU A 318 -8.83 16.11 9.67
CA GLU A 318 -10.21 16.34 9.22
C GLU A 318 -10.86 15.10 8.59
N ALA A 319 -10.07 14.27 7.90
CA ALA A 319 -10.56 13.03 7.30
C ALA A 319 -10.82 11.94 8.35
N MET A 320 -9.95 11.82 9.36
CA MET A 320 -10.13 10.86 10.45
C MET A 320 -11.33 11.19 11.34
N ASP A 321 -11.69 12.46 11.46
CA ASP A 321 -12.84 12.94 12.23
C ASP A 321 -14.14 12.96 11.40
N ASP A 322 -14.10 12.57 10.12
CA ASP A 322 -15.28 12.56 9.27
C ASP A 322 -16.29 11.50 9.72
N PRO A 323 -17.54 11.86 9.99
CA PRO A 323 -18.59 10.92 10.40
C PRO A 323 -18.81 9.75 9.43
N HIS A 324 -18.53 9.93 8.13
CA HIS A 324 -18.64 8.86 7.15
C HIS A 324 -17.60 7.76 7.41
N PHE A 325 -16.33 8.11 7.61
CA PHE A 325 -15.26 7.14 7.84
C PHE A 325 -15.37 6.50 9.23
N ILE A 326 -15.74 7.29 10.25
CA ILE A 326 -16.06 6.78 11.59
C ILE A 326 -17.22 5.79 11.51
N GLY A 327 -18.33 6.15 10.87
CA GLY A 327 -19.50 5.29 10.71
C GLY A 327 -19.24 3.99 9.93
N ARG A 328 -18.17 3.94 9.13
CA ARG A 328 -17.69 2.73 8.45
C ARG A 328 -16.82 1.84 9.34
N GLY A 329 -16.55 2.24 10.58
CA GLY A 329 -15.74 1.47 11.52
C GLY A 329 -14.26 1.35 11.14
N LEU A 330 -13.72 2.34 10.38
CA LEU A 330 -12.35 2.25 9.88
C LEU A 330 -11.30 2.31 10.99
N PHE A 331 -11.61 2.97 12.10
CA PHE A 331 -10.68 3.25 13.20
C PHE A 331 -11.03 2.51 14.49
N ASP A 332 -11.90 1.49 14.43
CA ASP A 332 -12.41 0.78 15.62
C ASP A 332 -11.40 -0.21 16.21
N ALA A 333 -10.61 -0.86 15.35
CA ALA A 333 -9.62 -1.85 15.78
C ALA A 333 -8.48 -1.18 16.56
N ARG A 334 -7.94 -1.89 17.58
CA ARG A 334 -6.91 -1.36 18.49
C ARG A 334 -5.66 -2.22 18.46
N VAL A 335 -4.51 -1.54 18.56
CA VAL A 335 -3.21 -2.15 18.78
C VAL A 335 -2.76 -1.87 20.21
N HIS A 336 -2.26 -2.90 20.89
CA HIS A 336 -1.81 -2.84 22.26
C HIS A 336 -0.31 -3.11 22.36
N GLY A 337 0.43 -2.19 22.98
CA GLY A 337 1.82 -2.35 23.34
C GLY A 337 2.01 -3.21 24.61
N ALA A 338 3.19 -3.75 24.78
CA ALA A 338 3.56 -4.55 25.96
C ALA A 338 3.49 -3.75 27.26
N ASP A 339 3.62 -2.44 27.18
CA ASP A 339 3.54 -1.48 28.31
C ASP A 339 2.12 -0.98 28.59
N GLY A 340 1.11 -1.54 27.94
CA GLY A 340 -0.28 -1.14 28.08
C GLY A 340 -0.70 0.06 27.22
N ALA A 341 0.21 0.64 26.44
CA ALA A 341 -0.13 1.69 25.47
C ALA A 341 -1.13 1.18 24.43
N GLN A 342 -2.03 2.06 23.97
CA GLN A 342 -3.04 1.72 22.97
C GLN A 342 -3.11 2.78 21.87
N MET A 343 -3.30 2.35 20.62
CA MET A 343 -3.60 3.24 19.49
C MET A 343 -4.57 2.56 18.50
N SER A 344 -5.18 3.34 17.61
CA SER A 344 -5.95 2.77 16.53
C SER A 344 -5.06 1.95 15.61
N ALA A 345 -5.53 0.76 15.19
CA ALA A 345 -4.85 -0.02 14.18
C ALA A 345 -4.88 0.69 12.81
N LEU A 346 -3.95 0.34 11.94
CA LEU A 346 -3.97 0.81 10.56
C LEU A 346 -5.23 0.26 9.85
N PRO A 347 -6.07 1.10 9.23
CA PRO A 347 -7.16 0.64 8.40
C PRO A 347 -6.62 -0.12 7.18
N LEU A 348 -6.88 -1.43 7.12
CA LEU A 348 -6.44 -2.27 6.02
C LEU A 348 -7.51 -2.37 4.93
N PRO A 349 -7.14 -2.64 3.65
CA PRO A 349 -8.06 -2.69 2.52
C PRO A 349 -8.87 -4.00 2.49
N LEU A 350 -9.49 -4.33 3.60
CA LEU A 350 -10.37 -5.49 3.75
C LEU A 350 -11.85 -5.04 3.70
N ALA A 351 -12.68 -5.86 3.08
CA ALA A 351 -14.13 -5.65 3.13
C ALA A 351 -14.64 -5.72 4.57
N PRO A 352 -15.71 -4.98 4.94
CA PRO A 352 -16.23 -4.97 6.32
C PRO A 352 -16.51 -6.37 6.90
N VAL A 353 -16.93 -7.33 6.07
CA VAL A 353 -17.21 -8.72 6.48
C VAL A 353 -15.95 -9.46 6.96
N PHE A 354 -14.76 -9.03 6.55
CA PHE A 354 -13.47 -9.63 6.92
C PHE A 354 -12.67 -8.80 7.93
N ARG A 355 -13.16 -7.62 8.29
CA ARG A 355 -12.47 -6.76 9.27
C ARG A 355 -12.63 -7.29 10.68
N SER A 356 -11.55 -7.19 11.45
CA SER A 356 -11.62 -7.37 12.90
C SER A 356 -12.58 -6.36 13.52
N THR A 357 -13.35 -6.80 14.51
CA THR A 357 -14.24 -5.92 15.27
C THR A 357 -13.45 -5.17 16.36
N SER A 358 -14.08 -4.17 16.99
CA SER A 358 -13.52 -3.45 18.14
C SER A 358 -13.12 -4.33 19.32
N GLU A 359 -13.66 -5.56 19.40
CA GLU A 359 -13.32 -6.56 20.42
C GLU A 359 -12.00 -7.29 20.10
N THR A 360 -11.48 -7.17 18.87
CA THR A 360 -10.23 -7.82 18.48
C THR A 360 -9.06 -6.95 18.92
N VAL A 361 -8.34 -7.42 19.92
CA VAL A 361 -7.12 -6.79 20.42
C VAL A 361 -5.91 -7.47 19.77
N SER A 362 -5.12 -6.71 19.02
CA SER A 362 -3.86 -7.17 18.46
C SER A 362 -2.69 -6.66 19.30
N HIS A 363 -1.85 -7.57 19.80
CA HIS A 363 -0.66 -7.22 20.59
C HIS A 363 0.56 -7.09 19.69
N VAL A 364 1.40 -6.10 19.98
CA VAL A 364 2.70 -5.92 19.33
C VAL A 364 3.69 -6.90 19.96
N PRO A 365 4.28 -7.83 19.20
CA PRO A 365 5.20 -8.79 19.77
C PRO A 365 6.54 -8.16 20.13
N SER A 366 7.06 -8.50 21.30
CA SER A 366 8.46 -8.25 21.64
C SER A 366 9.39 -9.12 20.79
N LEU A 367 10.64 -8.69 20.59
CA LEU A 367 11.60 -9.45 19.79
C LEU A 367 11.86 -10.84 20.38
N GLY A 368 11.58 -11.88 19.59
CA GLY A 368 11.77 -13.28 20.01
C GLY A 368 10.78 -13.80 21.06
N GLU A 369 9.72 -13.05 21.34
CA GLU A 369 8.70 -13.42 22.36
C GLU A 369 8.17 -14.86 22.17
N HIS A 370 8.10 -15.32 20.93
CA HIS A 370 7.49 -16.60 20.59
C HIS A 370 8.53 -17.71 20.28
N ASN A 371 9.82 -17.51 20.54
CA ASN A 371 10.86 -18.50 20.26
C ASN A 371 10.49 -19.89 20.79
N ARG A 372 10.26 -20.00 22.08
CA ARG A 372 9.94 -21.27 22.73
C ARG A 372 8.65 -21.91 22.20
N LYS A 373 7.63 -21.10 21.99
CA LYS A 373 6.31 -21.55 21.49
C LYS A 373 6.42 -22.12 20.07
N VAL A 374 7.22 -21.50 19.21
CA VAL A 374 7.28 -21.81 17.77
C VAL A 374 8.34 -22.87 17.47
N LEU A 375 9.50 -22.76 18.10
CA LEU A 375 10.69 -23.54 17.79
C LEU A 375 11.02 -24.61 18.85
N GLY A 376 10.39 -24.54 20.02
CA GLY A 376 10.76 -25.39 21.18
C GLY A 376 11.97 -24.84 21.94
N ASP A 377 12.55 -25.68 22.79
CA ASP A 377 13.78 -25.35 23.50
C ASP A 377 14.97 -25.57 22.53
N ILE A 378 15.55 -24.49 22.00
CA ILE A 378 16.67 -24.50 21.07
C ILE A 378 17.98 -24.34 21.84
#